data_8880db3b6b58233d0d6eded7fb737f6e
#
_entry.id   8880db3b6b58233d0d6eded7fb737f6e
#
_cell.length_a   1.000
_cell.length_b   1.000
_cell.length_c   1.000
_cell.angle_alpha   90.00
_cell.angle_beta   90.00
_cell.angle_gamma   90.00
#
_symmetry.space_group_name_H-M   'P 1'
#
loop_
_entity.id
_entity.type
_entity.pdbx_description
1 polymer ?
#
loop_
_entity_poly.entity_id
_entity_poly.type
_entity_poly.pdbx_seq_one_letter_code
_entity_poly.pdbx_strand_id
1 'polypeptide(L)'
;MPISNDLIDQLLQDCHSPQDLLGESGLLKELTKRLAERVLEAEMDIHLGYAKHDPAGNNSGNSRNGKTSKNVRSQNGELELQIPRDRNSTFEPALIAKNEKQLNGFDSRIISLYSRGLTTRDIQSHFKDVYGVDVSAGFISQVTNAVMDEVKRWQQRPLEALYPIVYLDCIVVKSQDCGAVANKSVYLALGVNTQGEKELLGLWIAKTEGAKFWLSVMTELRNRGLQDIFIACCDGLKGFPDAIEAVYPHTRVQLCIVHQVRNSLRYVGWKERKAVAADLRTIYSSATAEAAECALDAFAAKWDQQFPTISQSWKNNWERLIVIFDFPPEIRKVIYTTNAIESLNASLRGSVNFL
;
A
#
# COMPACT_ATOMS: atom_id res chain seq x y z
N MET A 1 -25.22 -0.90 19.86
CA MET A 1 -25.76 -0.45 21.16
C MET A 1 -24.63 0.16 21.96
N PRO A 2 -24.79 1.35 22.55
CA PRO A 2 -23.79 1.87 23.48
C PRO A 2 -23.83 1.04 24.77
N ILE A 3 -22.67 0.64 25.26
CA ILE A 3 -22.50 0.01 26.58
C ILE A 3 -22.65 1.15 27.61
N SER A 4 -23.42 0.93 28.69
CA SER A 4 -23.59 1.96 29.73
C SER A 4 -22.30 2.15 30.53
N ASN A 5 -22.02 3.39 30.93
CA ASN A 5 -20.85 3.70 31.76
C ASN A 5 -20.87 2.93 33.08
N ASP A 6 -22.05 2.75 33.71
CA ASP A 6 -22.20 1.97 34.95
C ASP A 6 -21.69 0.53 34.82
N LEU A 7 -21.94 -0.10 33.66
CA LEU A 7 -21.45 -1.45 33.39
C LEU A 7 -19.92 -1.47 33.21
N ILE A 8 -19.39 -0.45 32.54
CA ILE A 8 -17.93 -0.29 32.36
C ILE A 8 -17.28 -0.08 33.75
N ASP A 9 -17.83 0.79 34.58
CA ASP A 9 -17.30 1.07 35.91
C ASP A 9 -17.34 -0.18 36.79
N GLN A 10 -18.41 -0.98 36.73
CA GLN A 10 -18.49 -2.26 37.43
C GLN A 10 -17.43 -3.26 37.00
N LEU A 11 -17.15 -3.35 35.68
CA LEU A 11 -16.13 -4.25 35.11
C LEU A 11 -14.70 -3.81 35.47
N LEU A 12 -14.49 -2.52 35.70
CA LEU A 12 -13.18 -1.94 36.01
C LEU A 12 -12.90 -1.88 37.54
N GLN A 13 -13.85 -2.21 38.39
CA GLN A 13 -13.69 -2.12 39.87
C GLN A 13 -12.48 -2.88 40.40
N ASP A 14 -12.16 -4.02 39.80
CA ASP A 14 -11.03 -4.87 40.20
C ASP A 14 -9.76 -4.66 39.35
N CYS A 15 -9.78 -3.69 38.41
CA CYS A 15 -8.65 -3.41 37.54
C CYS A 15 -7.83 -2.23 38.09
N HIS A 16 -6.67 -2.51 38.69
CA HIS A 16 -5.80 -1.50 39.29
C HIS A 16 -4.53 -1.24 38.52
N SER A 17 -4.24 -2.08 37.52
CA SER A 17 -3.05 -1.97 36.67
C SER A 17 -3.38 -2.22 35.16
N PRO A 18 -2.56 -1.74 34.24
CA PRO A 18 -2.70 -2.10 32.82
C PRO A 18 -2.65 -3.60 32.55
N GLN A 19 -1.95 -4.38 33.39
CA GLN A 19 -1.89 -5.83 33.32
C GLN A 19 -3.20 -6.52 33.67
N ASP A 20 -3.95 -5.97 34.63
CA ASP A 20 -5.28 -6.49 34.99
C ASP A 20 -6.29 -6.31 33.85
N LEU A 21 -6.08 -5.33 33.01
CA LEU A 21 -6.92 -5.06 31.84
C LEU A 21 -6.47 -5.85 30.60
N LEU A 22 -5.15 -5.81 30.29
CA LEU A 22 -4.58 -6.25 29.00
C LEU A 22 -3.75 -7.54 29.11
N GLY A 23 -3.44 -8.01 30.32
CA GLY A 23 -2.56 -9.17 30.55
C GLY A 23 -3.15 -10.51 30.12
N GLU A 24 -2.34 -11.58 30.25
CA GLU A 24 -2.73 -12.95 29.86
C GLU A 24 -4.00 -13.47 30.57
N SER A 25 -4.27 -13.02 31.79
CA SER A 25 -5.51 -13.25 32.54
C SER A 25 -6.35 -11.98 32.69
N GLY A 26 -6.12 -10.97 31.86
CA GLY A 26 -6.77 -9.67 31.95
C GLY A 26 -8.25 -9.67 31.58
N LEU A 27 -8.95 -8.64 32.08
CA LEU A 27 -10.40 -8.46 31.96
C LEU A 27 -10.85 -8.55 30.46
N LEU A 28 -10.11 -7.94 29.53
CA LEU A 28 -10.49 -7.96 28.12
C LEU A 28 -10.45 -9.37 27.51
N LYS A 29 -9.51 -10.20 27.93
CA LYS A 29 -9.42 -11.58 27.48
C LYS A 29 -10.60 -12.41 28.02
N GLU A 30 -10.91 -12.29 29.30
CA GLU A 30 -12.04 -12.99 29.92
C GLU A 30 -13.37 -12.50 29.35
N LEU A 31 -13.55 -11.20 29.15
CA LEU A 31 -14.74 -10.62 28.53
C LEU A 31 -14.92 -11.13 27.08
N THR A 32 -13.85 -11.15 26.29
CA THR A 32 -13.88 -11.69 24.92
C THR A 32 -14.29 -13.15 24.91
N LYS A 33 -13.74 -13.96 25.81
CA LYS A 33 -14.10 -15.37 26.00
C LYS A 33 -15.58 -15.54 26.31
N ARG A 34 -16.08 -14.83 27.31
CA ARG A 34 -17.49 -14.93 27.74
C ARG A 34 -18.46 -14.47 26.68
N LEU A 35 -18.13 -13.39 25.96
CA LEU A 35 -18.96 -12.91 24.85
C LEU A 35 -19.02 -13.94 23.72
N ALA A 36 -17.87 -14.51 23.33
CA ALA A 36 -17.82 -15.53 22.30
C ALA A 36 -18.62 -16.79 22.69
N GLU A 37 -18.46 -17.28 23.94
CA GLU A 37 -19.23 -18.42 24.42
C GLU A 37 -20.76 -18.14 24.47
N ARG A 38 -21.13 -16.88 24.81
CA ARG A 38 -22.54 -16.47 24.81
C ARG A 38 -23.15 -16.44 23.42
N VAL A 39 -22.39 -15.96 22.43
CA VAL A 39 -22.80 -15.98 20.99
C VAL A 39 -22.96 -17.43 20.53
N LEU A 40 -22.02 -18.32 20.83
CA LEU A 40 -22.10 -19.73 20.48
C LEU A 40 -23.30 -20.44 21.11
N GLU A 41 -23.69 -20.06 22.33
CA GLU A 41 -24.92 -20.56 22.97
C GLU A 41 -26.16 -20.05 22.25
N ALA A 42 -26.19 -18.78 21.85
CA ALA A 42 -27.31 -18.22 21.07
C ALA A 42 -27.43 -18.87 19.67
N GLU A 43 -26.30 -19.12 18.99
CA GLU A 43 -26.31 -19.88 17.74
C GLU A 43 -26.87 -21.31 17.90
N MET A 44 -26.54 -21.97 19.02
CA MET A 44 -27.09 -23.29 19.34
C MET A 44 -28.59 -23.21 19.62
N ASP A 45 -29.07 -22.17 20.29
CA ASP A 45 -30.52 -21.97 20.52
C ASP A 45 -31.26 -21.80 19.21
N ILE A 46 -30.70 -21.02 18.26
CA ILE A 46 -31.27 -20.86 16.91
C ILE A 46 -31.24 -22.16 16.12
N HIS A 47 -30.12 -22.89 16.18
CA HIS A 47 -29.98 -24.18 15.48
C HIS A 47 -30.96 -25.23 15.94
N LEU A 48 -31.23 -25.32 17.24
CA LEU A 48 -32.16 -26.29 17.82
C LEU A 48 -33.61 -25.81 17.77
N GLY A 49 -33.87 -24.51 17.60
CA GLY A 49 -35.20 -23.90 17.64
C GLY A 49 -35.79 -23.71 19.04
N TYR A 50 -34.99 -23.93 20.11
CA TYR A 50 -35.44 -23.74 21.50
C TYR A 50 -34.28 -23.34 22.42
N ALA A 51 -34.59 -22.58 23.46
CA ALA A 51 -33.63 -22.13 24.46
C ALA A 51 -33.25 -23.25 25.47
N LYS A 52 -32.14 -23.05 26.18
CA LYS A 52 -31.72 -23.99 27.20
C LYS A 52 -32.78 -24.12 28.29
N HIS A 53 -33.13 -25.36 28.65
CA HIS A 53 -34.18 -25.72 29.64
C HIS A 53 -35.63 -25.45 29.16
N ASP A 54 -35.85 -25.14 27.89
CA ASP A 54 -37.19 -24.97 27.35
C ASP A 54 -37.90 -26.34 27.21
N PRO A 55 -39.13 -26.48 27.69
CA PRO A 55 -39.94 -27.69 27.46
C PRO A 55 -40.14 -28.06 25.97
N ALA A 56 -40.07 -27.09 25.06
CA ALA A 56 -40.13 -27.31 23.61
C ALA A 56 -39.03 -28.24 23.10
N GLY A 57 -37.94 -28.40 23.84
CA GLY A 57 -36.85 -29.34 23.52
C GLY A 57 -37.20 -30.82 23.78
N ASN A 58 -38.26 -31.12 24.47
CA ASN A 58 -38.70 -32.50 24.75
C ASN A 58 -39.21 -33.16 23.48
N ASN A 59 -38.59 -34.27 23.05
CA ASN A 59 -38.91 -35.00 21.84
C ASN A 59 -38.71 -34.24 20.52
N SER A 60 -37.88 -33.18 20.52
CA SER A 60 -37.60 -32.36 19.32
C SER A 60 -36.77 -33.09 18.25
N GLY A 61 -36.29 -34.31 18.51
CA GLY A 61 -35.45 -35.08 17.58
C GLY A 61 -33.94 -34.74 17.68
N ASN A 62 -33.56 -33.58 18.21
CA ASN A 62 -32.21 -33.19 18.49
C ASN A 62 -32.11 -32.46 19.84
N SER A 63 -31.00 -32.57 20.53
CA SER A 63 -30.81 -31.93 21.83
C SER A 63 -29.37 -31.57 22.08
N ARG A 64 -29.11 -30.64 23.04
CA ARG A 64 -27.75 -30.29 23.47
C ARG A 64 -27.02 -31.50 24.04
N ASN A 65 -25.75 -31.67 23.66
CA ASN A 65 -24.92 -32.79 24.06
C ASN A 65 -23.57 -32.33 24.63
N GLY A 66 -23.63 -31.52 25.66
CA GLY A 66 -22.44 -30.99 26.31
C GLY A 66 -21.69 -29.94 25.51
N LYS A 67 -20.43 -29.71 25.90
CA LYS A 67 -19.53 -28.74 25.27
C LYS A 67 -18.19 -29.41 24.97
N THR A 68 -17.47 -28.91 23.96
CA THR A 68 -16.10 -29.31 23.64
C THR A 68 -15.18 -28.10 23.79
N SER A 69 -14.06 -28.27 24.50
CA SER A 69 -13.01 -27.25 24.59
C SER A 69 -12.28 -27.14 23.28
N LYS A 70 -12.07 -25.89 22.83
CA LYS A 70 -11.31 -25.56 21.62
C LYS A 70 -10.46 -24.34 21.88
N ASN A 71 -9.16 -24.48 21.63
CA ASN A 71 -8.24 -23.34 21.71
C ASN A 71 -8.33 -22.52 20.43
N VAL A 72 -8.63 -21.23 20.60
CA VAL A 72 -8.81 -20.27 19.52
C VAL A 72 -7.93 -19.05 19.78
N ARG A 73 -7.21 -18.62 18.78
CA ARG A 73 -6.37 -17.41 18.84
C ARG A 73 -7.22 -16.17 18.66
N SER A 74 -7.08 -15.21 19.57
CA SER A 74 -7.76 -13.92 19.51
C SER A 74 -6.76 -12.77 19.56
N GLN A 75 -7.25 -11.55 19.34
CA GLN A 75 -6.45 -10.33 19.48
C GLN A 75 -5.92 -10.11 20.91
N ASN A 76 -6.55 -10.74 21.90
CA ASN A 76 -6.22 -10.63 23.32
C ASN A 76 -5.52 -11.90 23.85
N GLY A 77 -4.94 -12.72 22.99
CA GLY A 77 -4.27 -13.95 23.34
C GLY A 77 -5.04 -15.22 22.97
N GLU A 78 -4.54 -16.38 23.38
CA GLU A 78 -5.19 -17.67 23.17
C GLU A 78 -6.36 -17.82 24.12
N LEU A 79 -7.55 -18.17 23.59
CA LEU A 79 -8.80 -18.39 24.33
C LEU A 79 -9.16 -19.86 24.28
N GLU A 80 -9.35 -20.48 25.41
CA GLU A 80 -9.98 -21.78 25.52
C GLU A 80 -11.50 -21.58 25.58
N LEU A 81 -12.19 -21.82 24.46
CA LEU A 81 -13.63 -21.63 24.32
C LEU A 81 -14.38 -22.96 24.50
N GLN A 82 -15.51 -22.89 25.19
CA GLN A 82 -16.42 -24.01 25.37
C GLN A 82 -17.49 -23.99 24.29
N ILE A 83 -17.28 -24.77 23.19
CA ILE A 83 -18.17 -24.83 22.06
C ILE A 83 -19.30 -25.83 22.35
N PRO A 84 -20.58 -25.43 22.30
CA PRO A 84 -21.71 -26.32 22.51
C PRO A 84 -21.81 -27.35 21.38
N ARG A 85 -22.35 -28.53 21.70
CA ARG A 85 -22.58 -29.62 20.77
C ARG A 85 -24.04 -30.05 20.83
N ASP A 86 -24.56 -30.46 19.69
CA ASP A 86 -25.85 -31.15 19.58
C ASP A 86 -25.66 -32.68 19.52
N ARG A 87 -26.71 -33.41 19.78
CA ARG A 87 -26.70 -34.89 19.82
C ARG A 87 -26.48 -35.49 18.42
N ASN A 88 -26.97 -34.84 17.40
CA ASN A 88 -26.86 -35.30 16.02
C ASN A 88 -25.55 -34.85 15.34
N SER A 89 -24.70 -34.05 16.01
CA SER A 89 -23.44 -33.50 15.47
C SER A 89 -23.63 -32.66 14.21
N THR A 90 -24.78 -32.02 14.06
CA THR A 90 -25.19 -31.20 12.91
C THR A 90 -24.93 -29.70 13.13
N PHE A 91 -24.62 -29.30 14.38
CA PHE A 91 -24.32 -27.91 14.70
C PHE A 91 -22.98 -27.47 14.11
N GLU A 92 -23.03 -26.46 13.28
CA GLU A 92 -21.86 -25.76 12.72
C GLU A 92 -21.92 -24.29 13.14
N PRO A 93 -21.09 -23.87 14.14
CA PRO A 93 -21.09 -22.49 14.59
C PRO A 93 -20.57 -21.55 13.52
N ALA A 94 -21.29 -20.44 13.32
CA ALA A 94 -20.91 -19.40 12.36
C ALA A 94 -19.78 -18.52 12.90
N LEU A 95 -19.73 -18.28 14.22
CA LEU A 95 -18.68 -17.47 14.85
C LEU A 95 -17.28 -18.10 14.69
N ILE A 96 -17.18 -19.43 14.76
CA ILE A 96 -15.92 -20.17 14.66
C ILE A 96 -16.20 -21.52 13.99
N ALA A 97 -15.93 -21.60 12.70
CA ALA A 97 -16.13 -22.82 11.93
C ALA A 97 -15.33 -24.01 12.51
N LYS A 98 -15.78 -25.24 12.22
CA LYS A 98 -15.28 -26.49 12.85
C LYS A 98 -13.74 -26.63 12.77
N ASN A 99 -13.12 -26.18 11.68
CA ASN A 99 -11.66 -26.26 11.45
C ASN A 99 -10.93 -24.93 11.69
N GLU A 100 -11.61 -23.87 12.04
CA GLU A 100 -11.04 -22.55 12.25
C GLU A 100 -10.50 -22.44 13.68
N LYS A 101 -9.25 -22.00 13.81
CA LYS A 101 -8.54 -21.84 15.09
C LYS A 101 -8.32 -20.39 15.47
N GLN A 102 -9.09 -19.46 14.85
CA GLN A 102 -8.88 -18.01 15.02
C GLN A 102 -10.21 -17.27 15.08
N LEU A 103 -10.25 -16.23 15.91
CA LEU A 103 -11.25 -15.18 15.86
C LEU A 103 -10.80 -14.10 14.87
N ASN A 104 -11.68 -13.62 13.98
CA ASN A 104 -11.39 -12.62 12.96
C ASN A 104 -10.58 -11.42 13.47
N GLY A 105 -9.55 -11.01 12.68
CA GLY A 105 -8.69 -9.86 12.96
C GLY A 105 -7.20 -10.15 13.08
N PHE A 106 -6.79 -11.41 13.14
CA PHE A 106 -5.36 -11.82 13.21
C PHE A 106 -4.65 -11.59 11.88
N ASP A 107 -5.31 -11.93 10.78
CA ASP A 107 -4.76 -11.83 9.44
C ASP A 107 -4.45 -10.38 9.07
N SER A 108 -5.35 -9.46 9.37
CA SER A 108 -5.13 -8.03 9.11
C SER A 108 -3.95 -7.43 9.88
N ARG A 109 -3.67 -7.93 11.09
CA ARG A 109 -2.48 -7.51 11.86
C ARG A 109 -1.19 -8.09 11.31
N ILE A 110 -1.19 -9.37 10.93
CA ILE A 110 -0.05 -10.00 10.26
C ILE A 110 0.28 -9.24 8.97
N ILE A 111 -0.74 -8.96 8.16
CA ILE A 111 -0.61 -8.16 6.94
C ILE A 111 -0.06 -6.76 7.24
N SER A 112 -0.59 -6.08 8.26
CA SER A 112 -0.13 -4.75 8.66
C SER A 112 1.33 -4.74 9.12
N LEU A 113 1.78 -5.74 9.88
CA LEU A 113 3.16 -5.87 10.32
C LEU A 113 4.08 -6.25 9.15
N TYR A 114 3.63 -7.17 8.30
CA TYR A 114 4.37 -7.58 7.11
C TYR A 114 4.54 -6.43 6.11
N SER A 115 3.49 -5.63 5.88
CA SER A 115 3.55 -4.44 5.01
C SER A 115 4.46 -3.33 5.54
N ARG A 116 4.76 -3.33 6.84
CA ARG A 116 5.76 -2.45 7.46
C ARG A 116 7.18 -3.00 7.38
N GLY A 117 7.36 -4.16 6.73
CA GLY A 117 8.64 -4.76 6.49
C GLY A 117 9.16 -5.70 7.59
N LEU A 118 8.34 -6.10 8.57
CA LEU A 118 8.75 -7.07 9.56
C LEU A 118 8.90 -8.45 8.92
N THR A 119 9.99 -9.14 9.29
CA THR A 119 10.19 -10.54 8.85
C THR A 119 9.20 -11.47 9.54
N THR A 120 9.05 -12.69 9.03
CA THR A 120 8.21 -13.71 9.68
C THR A 120 8.65 -13.99 11.13
N ARG A 121 9.95 -13.90 11.42
CA ARG A 121 10.49 -14.06 12.79
C ARG A 121 10.13 -12.88 13.68
N ASP A 122 10.24 -11.66 13.18
CA ASP A 122 9.87 -10.46 13.94
C ASP A 122 8.38 -10.44 14.24
N ILE A 123 7.56 -10.89 13.29
CA ILE A 123 6.11 -11.05 13.49
C ILE A 123 5.82 -12.10 14.56
N GLN A 124 6.53 -13.25 14.54
CA GLN A 124 6.41 -14.26 15.57
C GLN A 124 6.76 -13.72 16.97
N SER A 125 7.92 -13.05 17.09
CA SER A 125 8.33 -12.41 18.36
C SER A 125 7.30 -11.37 18.81
N HIS A 126 6.85 -10.51 17.92
CA HIS A 126 5.85 -9.49 18.23
C HIS A 126 4.54 -10.09 18.75
N PHE A 127 4.04 -11.16 18.12
CA PHE A 127 2.83 -11.83 18.58
C PHE A 127 3.03 -12.52 19.93
N LYS A 128 4.19 -13.09 20.18
CA LYS A 128 4.53 -13.70 21.45
C LYS A 128 4.65 -12.65 22.57
N ASP A 129 5.37 -11.55 22.31
CA ASP A 129 5.68 -10.53 23.30
C ASP A 129 4.47 -9.66 23.66
N VAL A 130 3.63 -9.34 22.66
CA VAL A 130 2.49 -8.42 22.83
C VAL A 130 1.19 -9.15 23.19
N TYR A 131 0.98 -10.34 22.61
CA TYR A 131 -0.30 -11.06 22.73
C TYR A 131 -0.17 -12.42 23.43
N GLY A 132 1.05 -12.84 23.82
CA GLY A 132 1.28 -14.16 24.41
C GLY A 132 0.95 -15.35 23.48
N VAL A 133 0.92 -15.12 22.16
CA VAL A 133 0.46 -16.11 21.17
C VAL A 133 1.61 -16.58 20.32
N ASP A 134 1.84 -17.90 20.28
CA ASP A 134 2.78 -18.50 19.34
C ASP A 134 2.15 -18.66 17.95
N VAL A 135 2.67 -17.91 16.99
CA VAL A 135 2.25 -17.96 15.58
C VAL A 135 3.32 -18.67 14.78
N SER A 136 2.95 -19.71 14.00
CA SER A 136 3.93 -20.42 13.18
C SER A 136 4.35 -19.60 11.96
N ALA A 137 5.63 -19.75 11.52
CA ALA A 137 6.12 -19.12 10.29
C ALA A 137 5.29 -19.56 9.05
N GLY A 138 4.85 -20.81 9.03
CA GLY A 138 3.98 -21.32 7.95
C GLY A 138 2.64 -20.63 7.88
N PHE A 139 2.03 -20.31 9.04
CA PHE A 139 0.78 -19.56 9.08
C PHE A 139 0.96 -18.10 8.59
N ILE A 140 2.02 -17.41 9.02
CA ILE A 140 2.33 -16.06 8.54
C ILE A 140 2.51 -16.09 7.01
N SER A 141 3.24 -17.08 6.48
CA SER A 141 3.42 -17.25 5.04
C SER A 141 2.11 -17.53 4.31
N GLN A 142 1.19 -18.29 4.90
CA GLN A 142 -0.12 -18.53 4.31
C GLN A 142 -0.95 -17.26 4.22
N VAL A 143 -0.99 -16.44 5.28
CA VAL A 143 -1.70 -15.16 5.31
C VAL A 143 -1.11 -14.18 4.30
N THR A 144 0.22 -14.06 4.22
CA THR A 144 0.88 -13.16 3.27
C THR A 144 0.71 -13.63 1.82
N ASN A 145 0.68 -14.94 1.55
CA ASN A 145 0.41 -15.47 0.21
C ASN A 145 -1.03 -15.21 -0.24
N ALA A 146 -2.01 -15.26 0.65
CA ALA A 146 -3.39 -14.90 0.33
C ALA A 146 -3.52 -13.44 -0.15
N VAL A 147 -2.75 -12.52 0.46
CA VAL A 147 -2.68 -11.12 0.02
C VAL A 147 -2.04 -10.99 -1.36
N MET A 148 -1.05 -11.83 -1.70
CA MET A 148 -0.43 -11.80 -3.03
C MET A 148 -1.42 -12.06 -4.16
N ASP A 149 -2.42 -12.89 -3.96
CA ASP A 149 -3.46 -13.12 -4.97
C ASP A 149 -4.41 -11.92 -5.11
N GLU A 150 -4.64 -11.19 -4.04
CA GLU A 150 -5.38 -9.92 -4.08
C GLU A 150 -4.57 -8.83 -4.81
N VAL A 151 -3.26 -8.72 -4.53
CA VAL A 151 -2.34 -7.82 -5.23
C VAL A 151 -2.31 -8.13 -6.74
N LYS A 152 -2.25 -9.40 -7.13
CA LYS A 152 -2.30 -9.80 -8.55
C LYS A 152 -3.63 -9.39 -9.21
N ARG A 153 -4.76 -9.63 -8.55
CA ARG A 153 -6.09 -9.20 -9.04
C ARG A 153 -6.16 -7.69 -9.19
N TRP A 154 -5.65 -6.95 -8.20
CA TRP A 154 -5.55 -5.49 -8.26
C TRP A 154 -4.67 -5.04 -9.44
N GLN A 155 -3.49 -5.62 -9.61
CA GLN A 155 -2.57 -5.30 -10.71
C GLN A 155 -3.20 -5.56 -12.08
N GLN A 156 -4.04 -6.58 -12.22
CA GLN A 156 -4.69 -6.98 -13.47
C GLN A 156 -6.07 -6.34 -13.68
N ARG A 157 -6.53 -5.50 -12.76
CA ARG A 157 -7.87 -4.91 -12.87
C ARG A 157 -8.02 -4.08 -14.14
N PRO A 158 -9.22 -4.01 -14.72
CA PRO A 158 -9.52 -3.09 -15.82
C PRO A 158 -9.23 -1.64 -15.41
N LEU A 159 -8.76 -0.84 -16.37
CA LEU A 159 -8.52 0.59 -16.20
C LEU A 159 -9.57 1.38 -16.98
N GLU A 160 -9.71 2.66 -16.64
CA GLU A 160 -10.50 3.58 -17.45
C GLU A 160 -9.86 3.75 -18.83
N ALA A 161 -10.70 4.06 -19.83
CA ALA A 161 -10.22 4.22 -21.21
C ALA A 161 -9.32 5.45 -21.39
N LEU A 162 -9.45 6.45 -20.52
CA LEU A 162 -8.72 7.71 -20.60
C LEU A 162 -8.20 8.16 -19.24
N TYR A 163 -6.90 8.43 -19.18
CA TYR A 163 -6.27 9.18 -18.10
C TYR A 163 -5.60 10.43 -18.68
N PRO A 164 -6.13 11.64 -18.41
CA PRO A 164 -5.56 12.89 -18.91
C PRO A 164 -4.07 13.07 -18.59
N ILE A 165 -3.63 12.66 -17.41
CA ILE A 165 -2.22 12.71 -17.02
C ILE A 165 -1.80 11.39 -16.42
N VAL A 166 -0.66 10.86 -16.89
CA VAL A 166 -0.02 9.67 -16.31
C VAL A 166 1.41 10.03 -15.91
N TYR A 167 1.75 9.79 -14.66
CA TYR A 167 3.12 9.90 -14.16
C TYR A 167 3.76 8.51 -14.14
N LEU A 168 4.95 8.43 -14.68
CA LEU A 168 5.74 7.20 -14.76
C LEU A 168 7.08 7.46 -14.09
N ASP A 169 7.38 6.69 -13.05
CA ASP A 169 8.58 6.90 -12.22
C ASP A 169 9.21 5.57 -11.82
N CYS A 170 10.47 5.61 -11.44
CA CYS A 170 11.21 4.47 -10.96
C CYS A 170 11.89 4.80 -9.64
N ILE A 171 11.68 3.94 -8.64
CA ILE A 171 12.42 4.00 -7.38
C ILE A 171 13.32 2.79 -7.23
N VAL A 172 14.53 3.01 -6.73
CA VAL A 172 15.43 1.93 -6.33
C VAL A 172 15.23 1.67 -4.85
N VAL A 173 14.92 0.42 -4.52
CA VAL A 173 14.76 -0.07 -3.16
C VAL A 173 15.80 -1.15 -2.86
N LYS A 174 16.25 -1.22 -1.62
CA LYS A 174 17.09 -2.31 -1.14
C LYS A 174 16.18 -3.47 -0.72
N SER A 175 16.43 -4.64 -1.24
CA SER A 175 15.68 -5.85 -0.90
C SER A 175 16.66 -6.98 -0.58
N GLN A 176 16.35 -7.77 0.43
CA GLN A 176 17.12 -8.97 0.73
C GLN A 176 16.69 -10.08 -0.23
N ASP A 177 17.62 -10.63 -0.99
CA ASP A 177 17.41 -11.74 -1.91
C ASP A 177 18.44 -12.83 -1.63
N CYS A 178 17.98 -14.01 -1.25
CA CYS A 178 18.84 -15.17 -0.90
C CYS A 178 19.97 -14.83 0.10
N GLY A 179 19.70 -13.97 1.10
CA GLY A 179 20.65 -13.61 2.14
C GLY A 179 21.59 -12.44 1.79
N ALA A 180 21.54 -11.92 0.57
CA ALA A 180 22.28 -10.75 0.14
C ALA A 180 21.37 -9.54 -0.09
N VAL A 181 21.83 -8.33 0.24
CA VAL A 181 21.10 -7.09 -0.05
C VAL A 181 21.34 -6.70 -1.49
N ALA A 182 20.28 -6.67 -2.30
CA ALA A 182 20.33 -6.26 -3.70
C ALA A 182 19.43 -5.03 -3.94
N ASN A 183 19.87 -4.14 -4.84
CA ASN A 183 19.02 -3.06 -5.32
C ASN A 183 18.00 -3.62 -6.32
N LYS A 184 16.73 -3.32 -6.11
CA LYS A 184 15.64 -3.63 -7.06
C LYS A 184 14.99 -2.34 -7.51
N SER A 185 14.73 -2.22 -8.80
CA SER A 185 13.98 -1.11 -9.38
C SER A 185 12.48 -1.42 -9.32
N VAL A 186 11.73 -0.53 -8.71
CA VAL A 186 10.27 -0.57 -8.65
C VAL A 186 9.73 0.56 -9.50
N TYR A 187 9.00 0.20 -10.53
CA TYR A 187 8.40 1.09 -11.51
C TYR A 187 6.95 1.35 -11.15
N LEU A 188 6.54 2.58 -11.28
CA LEU A 188 5.24 3.09 -10.84
C LEU A 188 4.54 3.80 -12.00
N ALA A 189 3.26 3.52 -12.19
CA ALA A 189 2.38 4.33 -13.03
C ALA A 189 1.24 4.89 -12.18
N LEU A 190 1.15 6.22 -12.08
CA LEU A 190 0.10 6.95 -11.37
C LEU A 190 -0.71 7.75 -12.39
N GLY A 191 -2.00 7.45 -12.54
CA GLY A 191 -2.92 8.17 -13.40
C GLY A 191 -3.69 9.24 -12.65
N VAL A 192 -4.07 10.31 -13.35
CA VAL A 192 -5.10 11.25 -12.93
C VAL A 192 -6.29 11.02 -13.85
N ASN A 193 -7.43 10.64 -13.29
CA ASN A 193 -8.65 10.36 -14.06
C ASN A 193 -9.37 11.65 -14.47
N THR A 194 -10.47 11.52 -15.19
CA THR A 194 -11.27 12.68 -15.67
C THR A 194 -11.95 13.46 -14.55
N GLN A 195 -12.08 12.89 -13.37
CA GLN A 195 -12.59 13.51 -12.15
C GLN A 195 -11.50 14.27 -11.37
N GLY A 196 -10.21 14.16 -11.79
CA GLY A 196 -9.07 14.75 -11.11
C GLY A 196 -8.54 13.89 -9.95
N GLU A 197 -9.04 12.68 -9.79
CA GLU A 197 -8.60 11.76 -8.76
C GLU A 197 -7.33 11.03 -9.20
N LYS A 198 -6.47 10.75 -8.23
CA LYS A 198 -5.20 10.06 -8.46
C LYS A 198 -5.34 8.58 -8.18
N GLU A 199 -4.95 7.77 -9.13
CA GLU A 199 -5.04 6.32 -9.06
C GLU A 199 -3.69 5.67 -9.41
N LEU A 200 -3.23 4.74 -8.56
CA LEU A 200 -2.07 3.92 -8.88
C LEU A 200 -2.47 2.85 -9.91
N LEU A 201 -2.00 2.99 -11.13
CA LEU A 201 -2.35 2.10 -12.25
C LEU A 201 -1.65 0.75 -12.16
N GLY A 202 -0.43 0.74 -11.64
CA GLY A 202 0.34 -0.49 -11.46
C GLY A 202 1.72 -0.26 -10.85
N LEU A 203 2.31 -1.40 -10.43
CA LEU A 203 3.64 -1.54 -9.86
C LEU A 203 4.35 -2.68 -10.57
N TRP A 204 5.59 -2.46 -10.99
CA TRP A 204 6.40 -3.50 -11.64
C TRP A 204 7.79 -3.54 -11.03
N ILE A 205 8.34 -4.74 -10.86
CA ILE A 205 9.68 -4.94 -10.35
C ILE A 205 10.52 -5.57 -11.46
N ALA A 206 11.62 -4.95 -11.82
CA ALA A 206 12.55 -5.50 -12.79
C ALA A 206 14.01 -5.35 -12.33
N LYS A 207 14.86 -6.27 -12.78
CA LYS A 207 16.30 -6.23 -12.50
C LYS A 207 17.04 -5.23 -13.40
N THR A 208 16.50 -4.99 -14.58
CA THR A 208 17.11 -4.10 -15.59
C THR A 208 16.08 -3.14 -16.11
N GLU A 209 16.47 -1.88 -16.17
CA GLU A 209 15.72 -0.81 -16.78
C GLU A 209 16.07 -0.70 -18.26
N GLY A 210 15.06 -0.56 -19.12
CA GLY A 210 15.28 -0.39 -20.55
C GLY A 210 14.00 -0.17 -21.32
N ALA A 211 14.14 0.29 -22.58
CA ALA A 211 13.02 0.58 -23.47
C ALA A 211 12.05 -0.61 -23.65
N LYS A 212 12.58 -1.83 -23.71
CA LYS A 212 11.75 -3.05 -23.83
C LYS A 212 10.84 -3.27 -22.61
N PHE A 213 11.35 -2.99 -21.42
CA PHE A 213 10.57 -3.10 -20.18
C PHE A 213 9.43 -2.08 -20.19
N TRP A 214 9.73 -0.82 -20.49
CA TRP A 214 8.72 0.23 -20.56
C TRP A 214 7.68 -0.01 -21.65
N LEU A 215 8.10 -0.55 -22.79
CA LEU A 215 7.18 -0.97 -23.85
C LEU A 215 6.21 -2.05 -23.33
N SER A 216 6.69 -3.01 -22.54
CA SER A 216 5.83 -4.03 -21.95
C SER A 216 4.84 -3.45 -20.93
N VAL A 217 5.27 -2.47 -20.12
CA VAL A 217 4.40 -1.75 -19.18
C VAL A 217 3.30 -0.98 -19.92
N MET A 218 3.66 -0.21 -20.96
CA MET A 218 2.66 0.53 -21.78
C MET A 218 1.67 -0.41 -22.44
N THR A 219 2.15 -1.53 -22.98
CA THR A 219 1.30 -2.56 -23.60
C THR A 219 0.36 -3.20 -22.58
N GLU A 220 0.84 -3.48 -21.37
CA GLU A 220 0.00 -4.01 -20.29
C GLU A 220 -1.11 -3.03 -19.91
N LEU A 221 -0.79 -1.74 -19.73
CA LEU A 221 -1.79 -0.71 -19.45
C LEU A 221 -2.87 -0.66 -20.55
N ARG A 222 -2.46 -0.73 -21.82
CA ARG A 222 -3.39 -0.78 -22.96
C ARG A 222 -4.27 -2.03 -22.95
N ASN A 223 -3.70 -3.18 -22.66
CA ASN A 223 -4.44 -4.44 -22.58
C ASN A 223 -5.46 -4.45 -21.43
N ARG A 224 -5.22 -3.67 -20.37
CA ARG A 224 -6.14 -3.49 -19.24
C ARG A 224 -7.22 -2.44 -19.51
N GLY A 225 -7.26 -1.83 -20.67
CA GLY A 225 -8.33 -0.94 -21.11
C GLY A 225 -7.94 0.52 -21.31
N LEU A 226 -6.75 0.96 -20.92
CA LEU A 226 -6.29 2.32 -21.14
C LEU A 226 -6.04 2.57 -22.63
N GLN A 227 -6.90 3.35 -23.27
CA GLN A 227 -6.86 3.62 -24.70
C GLN A 227 -6.09 4.90 -25.03
N ASP A 228 -6.16 5.92 -24.17
CA ASP A 228 -5.55 7.22 -24.44
C ASP A 228 -4.97 7.89 -23.18
N ILE A 229 -3.89 8.63 -23.39
CA ILE A 229 -3.18 9.45 -22.40
C ILE A 229 -2.89 10.80 -23.06
N PHE A 230 -3.34 11.92 -22.48
CA PHE A 230 -3.02 13.22 -23.09
C PHE A 230 -1.58 13.64 -22.75
N ILE A 231 -1.16 13.49 -21.52
CA ILE A 231 0.15 13.90 -21.02
C ILE A 231 0.79 12.75 -20.24
N ALA A 232 1.95 12.28 -20.67
CA ALA A 232 2.77 11.33 -19.93
C ALA A 232 3.99 12.04 -19.35
N CYS A 233 4.08 12.08 -18.02
CA CYS A 233 5.22 12.64 -17.31
C CYS A 233 6.19 11.51 -16.95
N CYS A 234 7.41 11.55 -17.47
CA CYS A 234 8.42 10.52 -17.19
C CYS A 234 9.78 11.15 -16.86
N ASP A 235 10.68 10.36 -16.29
CA ASP A 235 12.08 10.76 -16.17
C ASP A 235 12.81 10.68 -17.52
N GLY A 236 14.02 11.23 -17.56
CA GLY A 236 14.81 11.33 -18.79
C GLY A 236 15.53 10.05 -19.21
N LEU A 237 15.01 8.87 -18.85
CA LEU A 237 15.62 7.58 -19.22
C LEU A 237 15.56 7.35 -20.73
N LYS A 238 16.69 6.92 -21.27
CA LYS A 238 16.84 6.70 -22.71
C LYS A 238 15.88 5.61 -23.23
N GLY A 239 15.11 5.96 -24.27
CA GLY A 239 14.15 5.07 -24.91
C GLY A 239 12.79 4.95 -24.18
N PHE A 240 12.61 5.67 -23.07
CA PHE A 240 11.33 5.68 -22.39
C PHE A 240 10.25 6.48 -23.15
N PRO A 241 10.54 7.71 -23.60
CA PRO A 241 9.61 8.44 -24.46
C PRO A 241 9.20 7.66 -25.70
N ASP A 242 10.15 7.02 -26.36
CA ASP A 242 9.89 6.23 -27.55
C ASP A 242 8.95 5.03 -27.30
N ALA A 243 9.07 4.40 -26.12
CA ALA A 243 8.17 3.34 -25.70
C ALA A 243 6.74 3.83 -25.44
N ILE A 244 6.57 5.05 -24.90
CA ILE A 244 5.25 5.67 -24.70
C ILE A 244 4.63 5.98 -26.08
N GLU A 245 5.36 6.65 -26.95
CA GLU A 245 4.89 7.08 -28.28
C GLU A 245 4.55 5.87 -29.18
N ALA A 246 5.26 4.74 -29.03
CA ALA A 246 4.97 3.52 -29.77
C ALA A 246 3.59 2.90 -29.44
N VAL A 247 3.11 3.05 -28.21
CA VAL A 247 1.81 2.51 -27.77
C VAL A 247 0.72 3.57 -27.79
N TYR A 248 1.06 4.80 -27.44
CA TYR A 248 0.17 5.96 -27.35
C TYR A 248 0.70 7.11 -28.23
N PRO A 249 0.51 7.05 -29.56
CA PRO A 249 1.15 7.97 -30.51
C PRO A 249 0.67 9.42 -30.39
N HIS A 250 -0.46 9.67 -29.76
CA HIS A 250 -1.01 11.02 -29.60
C HIS A 250 -0.65 11.64 -28.24
N THR A 251 0.03 10.89 -27.37
CA THR A 251 0.43 11.35 -26.04
C THR A 251 1.53 12.41 -26.12
N ARG A 252 1.35 13.51 -25.42
CA ARG A 252 2.41 14.51 -25.22
C ARG A 252 3.33 14.03 -24.11
N VAL A 253 4.57 13.73 -24.45
CA VAL A 253 5.57 13.26 -23.48
C VAL A 253 6.29 14.44 -22.87
N GLN A 254 6.12 14.65 -21.57
CA GLN A 254 6.77 15.67 -20.77
C GLN A 254 7.86 15.04 -19.90
N LEU A 255 9.09 15.50 -20.01
CA LEU A 255 10.13 15.10 -19.08
C LEU A 255 9.93 15.79 -17.72
N CYS A 256 10.13 15.02 -16.66
CA CYS A 256 9.97 15.48 -15.28
C CYS A 256 10.98 16.59 -14.95
N ILE A 257 10.48 17.80 -14.78
CA ILE A 257 11.30 18.99 -14.45
C ILE A 257 12.01 18.79 -13.10
N VAL A 258 11.35 18.18 -12.13
CA VAL A 258 11.96 17.92 -10.80
C VAL A 258 13.16 17.00 -10.93
N HIS A 259 13.08 15.93 -11.74
CA HIS A 259 14.22 15.06 -12.01
C HIS A 259 15.33 15.79 -12.76
N GLN A 260 14.99 16.61 -13.76
CA GLN A 260 15.98 17.42 -14.50
C GLN A 260 16.72 18.41 -13.60
N VAL A 261 16.00 19.12 -12.71
CA VAL A 261 16.60 20.02 -11.73
C VAL A 261 17.47 19.26 -10.72
N ARG A 262 16.96 18.14 -10.19
CA ARG A 262 17.69 17.30 -9.23
C ARG A 262 18.99 16.76 -9.83
N ASN A 263 18.95 16.30 -11.08
CA ASN A 263 20.12 15.85 -11.80
C ASN A 263 21.12 16.97 -12.03
N SER A 264 20.66 18.17 -12.41
CA SER A 264 21.50 19.36 -12.55
C SER A 264 22.24 19.69 -11.26
N LEU A 265 21.53 19.67 -10.13
CA LEU A 265 22.11 20.02 -8.82
C LEU A 265 23.10 18.96 -8.26
N ARG A 266 23.17 17.76 -8.84
CA ARG A 266 24.18 16.75 -8.44
C ARG A 266 25.61 17.18 -8.78
N TYR A 267 25.78 18.03 -9.76
CA TYR A 267 27.09 18.55 -10.21
C TYR A 267 27.51 19.83 -9.48
N VAL A 268 26.63 20.39 -8.60
CA VAL A 268 26.81 21.69 -7.98
C VAL A 268 27.23 21.54 -6.52
N GLY A 269 28.31 22.24 -6.15
CA GLY A 269 28.76 22.30 -4.76
C GLY A 269 27.75 22.98 -3.83
N TRP A 270 27.88 22.72 -2.54
CA TRP A 270 26.93 23.21 -1.53
C TRP A 270 26.77 24.76 -1.56
N LYS A 271 27.83 25.49 -1.79
CA LYS A 271 27.84 26.96 -1.75
C LYS A 271 26.98 27.59 -2.84
N GLU A 272 27.05 27.03 -4.07
CA GLU A 272 26.38 27.55 -5.26
C GLU A 272 24.99 26.96 -5.45
N ARG A 273 24.68 25.87 -4.76
CA ARG A 273 23.46 25.06 -5.00
C ARG A 273 22.18 25.87 -4.92
N LYS A 274 22.07 26.79 -3.95
CA LYS A 274 20.88 27.63 -3.80
C LYS A 274 20.73 28.65 -4.95
N ALA A 275 21.82 29.23 -5.40
CA ALA A 275 21.83 30.20 -6.50
C ALA A 275 21.53 29.51 -7.83
N VAL A 276 22.17 28.37 -8.12
CA VAL A 276 21.91 27.57 -9.32
C VAL A 276 20.45 27.09 -9.35
N ALA A 277 19.90 26.62 -8.23
CA ALA A 277 18.50 26.22 -8.15
C ALA A 277 17.53 27.37 -8.42
N ALA A 278 17.84 28.57 -7.94
CA ALA A 278 17.04 29.76 -8.19
C ALA A 278 17.05 30.14 -9.67
N ASP A 279 18.22 30.12 -10.32
CA ASP A 279 18.36 30.42 -11.74
C ASP A 279 17.71 29.33 -12.63
N LEU A 280 17.82 28.04 -12.27
CA LEU A 280 17.08 26.98 -12.96
C LEU A 280 15.57 27.17 -12.85
N ARG A 281 15.08 27.66 -11.71
CA ARG A 281 13.66 27.95 -11.53
C ARG A 281 13.14 28.97 -12.52
N THR A 282 13.91 29.97 -12.91
CA THR A 282 13.46 30.98 -13.87
C THR A 282 13.15 30.37 -15.24
N ILE A 283 13.82 29.29 -15.62
CA ILE A 283 13.60 28.57 -16.89
C ILE A 283 12.19 27.96 -16.89
N TYR A 284 11.89 27.06 -15.96
CA TYR A 284 10.62 26.32 -15.97
C TYR A 284 9.42 27.08 -15.42
N SER A 285 9.63 28.24 -14.77
CA SER A 285 8.56 29.12 -14.35
C SER A 285 8.27 30.26 -15.33
N SER A 286 8.91 30.28 -16.49
CA SER A 286 8.68 31.25 -17.55
C SER A 286 7.23 31.19 -18.06
N ALA A 287 6.75 32.31 -18.64
CA ALA A 287 5.40 32.39 -19.18
C ALA A 287 5.27 31.61 -20.49
N THR A 288 6.29 31.62 -21.33
CA THR A 288 6.31 30.98 -22.66
C THR A 288 7.60 30.18 -22.86
N ALA A 289 7.64 29.35 -23.90
CA ALA A 289 8.83 28.58 -24.29
C ALA A 289 9.98 29.50 -24.70
N GLU A 290 9.72 30.60 -25.41
CA GLU A 290 10.72 31.57 -25.85
C GLU A 290 11.36 32.27 -24.64
N ALA A 291 10.54 32.67 -23.65
CA ALA A 291 11.04 33.25 -22.42
C ALA A 291 11.90 32.24 -21.62
N ALA A 292 11.53 30.98 -21.63
CA ALA A 292 12.30 29.90 -21.03
C ALA A 292 13.65 29.66 -21.73
N GLU A 293 13.69 29.76 -23.05
CA GLU A 293 14.91 29.68 -23.85
C GLU A 293 15.87 30.83 -23.52
N CYS A 294 15.37 32.05 -23.48
CA CYS A 294 16.17 33.22 -23.02
C CYS A 294 16.70 33.03 -21.60
N ALA A 295 15.90 32.46 -20.69
CA ALA A 295 16.34 32.18 -19.33
C ALA A 295 17.43 31.08 -19.30
N LEU A 296 17.34 30.05 -20.15
CA LEU A 296 18.37 29.03 -20.29
C LEU A 296 19.68 29.59 -20.82
N ASP A 297 19.62 30.50 -21.80
CA ASP A 297 20.83 31.15 -22.33
C ASP A 297 21.46 32.09 -21.29
N ALA A 298 20.66 32.81 -20.52
CA ALA A 298 21.16 33.59 -19.38
C ALA A 298 21.80 32.70 -18.31
N PHE A 299 21.22 31.53 -18.05
CA PHE A 299 21.79 30.51 -17.17
C PHE A 299 23.14 30.03 -17.69
N ALA A 300 23.24 29.68 -18.96
CA ALA A 300 24.45 29.24 -19.62
C ALA A 300 25.56 30.30 -19.54
N ALA A 301 25.24 31.57 -19.87
CA ALA A 301 26.20 32.68 -19.78
C ALA A 301 26.78 32.86 -18.37
N LYS A 302 26.00 32.58 -17.33
CA LYS A 302 26.41 32.74 -15.93
C LYS A 302 27.19 31.54 -15.40
N TRP A 303 26.78 30.30 -15.77
CA TRP A 303 27.21 29.09 -15.06
C TRP A 303 28.05 28.12 -15.88
N ASP A 304 28.11 28.23 -17.22
CA ASP A 304 28.79 27.24 -18.08
C ASP A 304 30.30 27.17 -17.87
N GLN A 305 30.95 28.24 -17.37
CA GLN A 305 32.37 28.16 -17.00
C GLN A 305 32.60 27.17 -15.85
N GLN A 306 31.62 27.00 -14.97
CA GLN A 306 31.75 26.12 -13.79
C GLN A 306 30.99 24.79 -13.98
N PHE A 307 29.84 24.84 -14.63
CA PHE A 307 28.94 23.69 -14.74
C PHE A 307 28.37 23.51 -16.16
N PRO A 308 29.23 23.36 -17.19
CA PRO A 308 28.77 23.33 -18.60
C PRO A 308 27.81 22.18 -18.93
N THR A 309 27.88 21.10 -18.17
CA THR A 309 27.01 19.92 -18.36
C THR A 309 25.55 20.19 -18.06
N ILE A 310 25.23 21.24 -17.26
CA ILE A 310 23.84 21.52 -16.88
C ILE A 310 23.08 22.08 -18.07
N SER A 311 23.54 23.22 -18.65
CA SER A 311 22.90 23.84 -19.80
C SER A 311 22.83 22.88 -21.00
N GLN A 312 23.89 22.11 -21.23
CA GLN A 312 23.92 21.09 -22.28
C GLN A 312 22.85 20.02 -22.08
N SER A 313 22.69 19.54 -20.84
CA SER A 313 21.63 18.56 -20.51
C SER A 313 20.23 19.11 -20.74
N TRP A 314 19.99 20.38 -20.42
CA TRP A 314 18.71 21.04 -20.68
C TRP A 314 18.48 21.23 -22.18
N LYS A 315 19.48 21.64 -22.94
CA LYS A 315 19.41 21.78 -24.42
C LYS A 315 19.13 20.43 -25.10
N ASN A 316 19.79 19.36 -24.67
CA ASN A 316 19.57 18.02 -25.23
C ASN A 316 18.15 17.47 -25.00
N ASN A 317 17.48 17.91 -23.95
CA ASN A 317 16.14 17.47 -23.58
C ASN A 317 15.07 18.54 -23.87
N TRP A 318 15.45 19.63 -24.55
CA TRP A 318 14.66 20.85 -24.65
C TRP A 318 13.25 20.62 -25.18
N GLU A 319 13.13 19.95 -26.32
CA GLU A 319 11.84 19.69 -26.98
C GLU A 319 10.81 19.00 -26.07
N ARG A 320 11.29 18.13 -25.16
CA ARG A 320 10.45 17.40 -24.22
C ARG A 320 10.27 18.10 -22.88
N LEU A 321 11.12 19.07 -22.58
CA LEU A 321 10.98 19.91 -21.37
C LEU A 321 9.99 21.05 -21.58
N ILE A 322 9.94 21.62 -22.79
CA ILE A 322 9.06 22.76 -23.11
C ILE A 322 7.61 22.39 -23.37
N VAL A 323 7.27 21.10 -23.50
CA VAL A 323 5.88 20.63 -23.69
C VAL A 323 4.93 21.23 -22.64
N ILE A 324 5.43 21.45 -21.43
CA ILE A 324 4.66 22.07 -20.36
C ILE A 324 4.09 23.45 -20.74
N PHE A 325 4.77 24.21 -21.62
CA PHE A 325 4.34 25.54 -22.03
C PHE A 325 3.13 25.51 -22.98
N ASP A 326 2.80 24.36 -23.58
CA ASP A 326 1.59 24.17 -24.38
C ASP A 326 0.31 24.19 -23.54
N PHE A 327 0.42 24.15 -22.20
CA PHE A 327 -0.71 24.03 -21.31
C PHE A 327 -0.94 25.30 -20.46
N PRO A 328 -2.18 25.54 -19.99
CA PRO A 328 -2.51 26.64 -19.06
C PRO A 328 -1.73 26.49 -17.73
N PRO A 329 -1.50 27.61 -17.00
CA PRO A 329 -0.74 27.61 -15.75
C PRO A 329 -1.23 26.62 -14.69
N GLU A 330 -2.55 26.38 -14.61
CA GLU A 330 -3.18 25.45 -13.68
C GLU A 330 -2.74 24.00 -13.99
N ILE A 331 -2.75 23.61 -15.26
CA ILE A 331 -2.31 22.29 -15.73
C ILE A 331 -0.79 22.16 -15.56
N ARG A 332 -0.02 23.22 -15.90
CA ARG A 332 1.45 23.21 -15.67
C ARG A 332 1.78 22.89 -14.21
N LYS A 333 1.05 23.49 -13.27
CA LYS A 333 1.24 23.25 -11.84
C LYS A 333 1.01 21.79 -11.48
N VAL A 334 0.01 21.13 -12.04
CA VAL A 334 -0.24 19.71 -11.83
C VAL A 334 0.92 18.88 -12.40
N ILE A 335 1.38 19.18 -13.61
CA ILE A 335 2.45 18.44 -14.31
C ILE A 335 3.79 18.51 -13.55
N TYR A 336 4.23 19.69 -13.09
CA TYR A 336 5.53 19.81 -12.42
C TYR A 336 5.48 19.60 -10.90
N THR A 337 4.31 19.61 -10.26
CA THR A 337 4.19 19.22 -8.87
C THR A 337 4.09 17.70 -8.76
N THR A 338 5.23 17.04 -8.73
CA THR A 338 5.32 15.58 -8.54
C THR A 338 5.00 15.13 -7.11
N ASN A 339 4.44 16.01 -6.27
CA ASN A 339 4.13 15.74 -4.88
C ASN A 339 3.37 14.43 -4.65
N ALA A 340 2.51 14.04 -5.61
CA ALA A 340 1.73 12.81 -5.49
C ALA A 340 2.63 11.57 -5.62
N ILE A 341 3.46 11.52 -6.66
CA ILE A 341 4.36 10.38 -6.88
C ILE A 341 5.52 10.40 -5.87
N GLU A 342 6.00 11.59 -5.47
CA GLU A 342 7.00 11.73 -4.41
C GLU A 342 6.47 11.27 -3.04
N SER A 343 5.22 11.58 -2.69
CA SER A 343 4.57 11.09 -1.47
C SER A 343 4.44 9.57 -1.49
N LEU A 344 4.01 9.00 -2.63
CA LEU A 344 3.93 7.56 -2.82
C LEU A 344 5.32 6.90 -2.71
N ASN A 345 6.32 7.49 -3.37
CA ASN A 345 7.71 7.03 -3.30
C ASN A 345 8.28 7.08 -1.89
N ALA A 346 7.97 8.12 -1.11
CA ALA A 346 8.37 8.23 0.28
C ALA A 346 7.74 7.14 1.15
N SER A 347 6.46 6.86 0.94
CA SER A 347 5.74 5.79 1.64
C SER A 347 6.32 4.42 1.29
N LEU A 348 6.59 4.15 0.01
CA LEU A 348 7.19 2.89 -0.43
C LEU A 348 8.61 2.72 0.11
N ARG A 349 9.46 3.75 0.06
CA ARG A 349 10.80 3.71 0.65
C ARG A 349 10.76 3.47 2.16
N GLY A 350 9.84 4.12 2.87
CA GLY A 350 9.61 3.88 4.30
C GLY A 350 9.28 2.43 4.59
N SER A 351 8.39 1.83 3.81
CA SER A 351 7.97 0.43 3.98
C SER A 351 9.09 -0.59 3.66
N VAL A 352 10.00 -0.26 2.73
CA VAL A 352 11.07 -1.19 2.29
C VAL A 352 12.36 -1.03 3.10
N ASN A 353 12.62 0.13 3.73
CA ASN A 353 13.81 0.33 4.57
C ASN A 353 13.80 -0.49 5.88
N PHE A 354 12.70 -1.21 6.17
CA PHE A 354 12.58 -2.13 7.30
C PHE A 354 12.75 -3.61 6.87
N LEU A 355 13.07 -3.89 5.61
CA LEU A 355 13.43 -5.18 5.06
C LEU A 355 14.95 -5.30 4.88
#